data_0072e09454313457acca8d8b3d1897ea
#
_entry.id   0072e09454313457acca8d8b3d1897ea
#
_cell.length_a   1.000
_cell.length_b   1.000
_cell.length_c   1.000
_cell.angle_alpha   90.00
_cell.angle_beta   90.00
_cell.angle_gamma   90.00
#
_symmetry.space_group_name_H-M   'P 1'
#
loop_
_entity.id
_entity.type
_entity.pdbx_description
1 polymer ?
#
loop_
_entity_poly.entity_id
_entity_poly.type
_entity_poly.pdbx_seq_one_letter_code
_entity_poly.pdbx_strand_id
1 'polypeptide(L)' 'MDQIKIGTFIAANRKRLGLTQVQLAEQLGVSNKSVSKWERG' A
#
# COMPACT_ATOMS: atom_id res chain seq x y z
N MET A 1 -1.38 5.78 16.33
CA MET A 1 -1.86 5.01 15.19
C MET A 1 -1.02 3.79 14.97
N ASP A 2 -1.65 2.67 14.70
CA ASP A 2 -0.96 1.39 14.55
C ASP A 2 -0.54 1.22 13.08
N GLN A 3 0.77 1.21 12.83
CA GLN A 3 1.31 1.07 11.47
C GLN A 3 0.92 -0.26 10.83
N ILE A 4 0.77 -1.31 11.62
CA ILE A 4 0.37 -2.62 11.12
C ILE A 4 -1.06 -2.56 10.59
N LYS A 5 -1.96 -1.91 11.33
CA LYS A 5 -3.36 -1.75 10.90
C LYS A 5 -3.47 -0.89 9.65
N ILE A 6 -2.68 0.18 9.57
CA ILE A 6 -2.64 1.05 8.39
C ILE A 6 -2.14 0.26 7.18
N GLY A 7 -1.07 -0.50 7.33
CA GLY A 7 -0.53 -1.33 6.26
C GLY A 7 -1.52 -2.36 5.77
N THR A 8 -2.22 -3.03 6.69
CA THR A 8 -3.26 -4.00 6.35
C THR A 8 -4.40 -3.35 5.58
N PHE A 9 -4.83 -2.16 6.00
CA PHE A 9 -5.88 -1.40 5.34
C PHE A 9 -5.47 -1.02 3.92
N ILE A 10 -4.24 -0.54 3.75
CA ILE A 10 -3.72 -0.16 2.44
C ILE A 10 -3.69 -1.37 1.52
N ALA A 11 -3.17 -2.50 1.99
CA ALA A 11 -3.10 -3.72 1.19
C ALA A 11 -4.49 -4.22 0.80
N ALA A 12 -5.45 -4.19 1.73
CA ALA A 12 -6.81 -4.62 1.46
C ALA A 12 -7.47 -3.74 0.39
N ASN A 13 -7.33 -2.42 0.50
CA ASN A 13 -7.88 -1.50 -0.49
C ASN A 13 -7.21 -1.69 -1.86
N ARG A 14 -5.89 -1.84 -1.87
CA ARG A 14 -5.14 -2.07 -3.10
C ARG A 14 -5.67 -3.32 -3.82
N LYS A 15 -5.82 -4.41 -3.10
CA LYS A 15 -6.30 -5.68 -3.66
C LYS A 15 -7.74 -5.57 -4.14
N ARG A 16 -8.58 -4.86 -3.38
CA ARG A 16 -9.98 -4.65 -3.76
C ARG A 16 -10.08 -3.91 -5.10
N LEU A 17 -9.17 -2.97 -5.34
CA LEU A 17 -9.13 -2.19 -6.58
C LEU A 17 -8.40 -2.92 -7.71
N GLY A 18 -7.84 -4.10 -7.44
CA GLY A 18 -7.11 -4.88 -8.42
C GLY A 18 -5.76 -4.27 -8.81
N LEU A 19 -5.14 -3.52 -7.89
CA LEU A 19 -3.89 -2.83 -8.16
C LEU A 19 -2.70 -3.63 -7.61
N THR A 20 -1.57 -3.56 -8.33
CA THR A 20 -0.29 -4.00 -7.78
C THR A 20 0.28 -2.90 -6.88
N GLN A 21 1.32 -3.24 -6.10
CA GLN A 21 2.01 -2.23 -5.30
C GLN A 21 2.59 -1.11 -6.17
N VAL A 22 3.13 -1.46 -7.33
CA VAL A 22 3.67 -0.48 -8.27
C VAL A 22 2.57 0.45 -8.79
N GLN A 23 1.43 -0.11 -9.16
CA GLN A 23 0.30 0.69 -9.65
C GLN A 23 -0.21 1.65 -8.59
N LEU A 24 -0.34 1.19 -7.36
CA LEU A 24 -0.77 2.07 -6.27
C LEU A 24 0.25 3.17 -6.02
N ALA A 25 1.53 2.82 -6.02
CA ALA A 25 2.61 3.79 -5.82
C ALA A 25 2.56 4.89 -6.89
N GLU A 26 2.33 4.52 -8.14
CA GLU A 26 2.20 5.48 -9.22
C GLU A 26 1.03 6.44 -9.00
N GLN A 27 -0.11 5.93 -8.55
CA GLN A 27 -1.28 6.76 -8.28
C GLN A 27 -1.03 7.74 -7.14
N LEU A 28 -0.26 7.33 -6.14
CA LEU A 28 0.04 8.16 -4.98
C LEU A 28 1.24 9.08 -5.20
N GLY A 29 2.00 8.88 -6.27
CA GLY A 29 3.20 9.66 -6.52
C GLY A 29 4.35 9.32 -5.59
N VAL A 30 4.43 8.07 -5.12
CA VAL A 30 5.48 7.58 -4.24
C VAL A 30 6.16 6.37 -4.88
N SER A 31 7.28 5.91 -4.28
CA SER A 31 7.94 4.71 -4.78
C SER A 31 7.20 3.45 -4.33
N ASN A 32 7.34 2.37 -5.11
CA ASN A 32 6.75 1.08 -4.74
C ASN A 32 7.37 0.53 -3.45
N LYS A 33 8.60 0.92 -3.14
CA LYS A 33 9.24 0.54 -1.88
C LYS A 33 8.52 1.13 -0.68
N SER A 34 8.00 2.36 -0.83
CA SER A 34 7.19 2.98 0.22
C SER A 34 5.93 2.19 0.49
N VAL A 35 5.20 1.82 -0.57
CA VAL A 35 3.98 1.02 -0.42
C VAL A 35 4.29 -0.33 0.22
N SER A 36 5.35 -0.99 -0.24
CA SER A 36 5.78 -2.28 0.33
C SER A 36 6.09 -2.16 1.82
N LYS A 37 6.79 -1.09 2.20
CA LYS A 37 7.13 -0.83 3.60
C LYS A 37 5.87 -0.63 4.44
N TRP A 38 4.91 0.14 3.94
CA TRP A 38 3.65 0.38 4.65
C TRP A 38 2.88 -0.91 4.85
N GLU A 39 2.82 -1.77 3.85
CA GLU A 39 2.06 -3.02 3.91
C GLU A 39 2.71 -4.04 4.85
N ARG A 40 4.00 -3.93 5.08
CA ARG A 40 4.69 -4.80 6.03
C ARG A 40 4.60 -4.29 7.47
N GLY A 41 4.24 -3.06 7.64
CA GLY A 41 4.26 -2.41 8.94
C GLY A 41 5.60 -1.80 9.21
#